data_6145835e3060cae73fc5d04ea51ba5f5
#
_entry.id   6145835e3060cae73fc5d04ea51ba5f5
#
_cell.length_a   1.000
_cell.length_b   1.000
_cell.length_c   1.000
_cell.angle_alpha   90.00
_cell.angle_beta   90.00
_cell.angle_gamma   90.00
#
_symmetry.space_group_name_H-M   'P 1'
#
loop_
_entity.id
_entity.type
_entity.pdbx_description
1 polymer ?
#
loop_
_entity_poly.entity_id
_entity_poly.type
_entity_poly.pdbx_seq_one_letter_code
_entity_poly.pdbx_strand_id
1 'polypeptide(L)'
;MKKLFGIIGWSGSGKTDLICRLISLYKKKKITIGSIKHSHHNFEIDKKGKDSFNHILSGSEEVIIYNERKYALISNKLNKNIEFNEVIKKFSKNIDLILVEGLKGLNINKIEVYRTKLNKILLFKNDKNVKAIVCDKPNKKIIKSGLPIFKFSKT
;
A
#
# COMPACT_ATOMS: atom_id res chain seq x y z
N MET A 1 9.86 -11.74 -11.82
CA MET A 1 8.72 -11.49 -10.90
C MET A 1 9.02 -10.19 -10.15
N LYS A 2 8.06 -9.25 -10.07
CA LYS A 2 8.26 -7.99 -9.34
C LYS A 2 8.39 -8.26 -7.85
N LYS A 3 9.32 -7.56 -7.18
CA LYS A 3 9.46 -7.66 -5.72
C LYS A 3 8.30 -6.95 -5.05
N LEU A 4 7.63 -7.62 -4.10
CA LEU A 4 6.50 -7.09 -3.34
C LEU A 4 6.87 -7.00 -1.87
N PHE A 5 6.46 -5.92 -1.21
CA PHE A 5 6.66 -5.74 0.22
C PHE A 5 5.48 -5.03 0.87
N GLY A 6 4.92 -5.63 1.92
CA GLY A 6 3.73 -5.12 2.60
C GLY A 6 4.07 -4.15 3.74
N ILE A 7 3.27 -3.10 3.87
CA ILE A 7 3.27 -2.19 5.02
C ILE A 7 1.91 -2.31 5.68
N ILE A 8 1.86 -2.96 6.84
CA ILE A 8 0.62 -3.23 7.56
C ILE A 8 0.59 -2.50 8.92
N GLY A 9 -0.58 -2.40 9.49
CA GLY A 9 -0.81 -1.71 10.76
C GLY A 9 -2.25 -1.19 10.84
N TRP A 10 -2.66 -0.74 11.99
CA TRP A 10 -3.99 -0.18 12.20
C TRP A 10 -4.13 1.21 11.58
N SER A 11 -5.37 1.67 11.39
CA SER A 11 -5.63 3.05 10.95
C SER A 11 -4.95 4.03 11.90
N GLY A 12 -4.35 5.10 11.36
CA GLY A 12 -3.60 6.09 12.13
C GLY A 12 -2.23 5.64 12.64
N SER A 13 -1.73 4.44 12.30
CA SER A 13 -0.42 3.97 12.75
C SER A 13 0.77 4.66 12.07
N GLY A 14 0.57 5.35 10.94
CA GLY A 14 1.61 6.05 10.19
C GLY A 14 2.17 5.25 9.00
N LYS A 15 1.41 4.29 8.47
CA LYS A 15 1.80 3.51 7.28
C LYS A 15 2.13 4.39 6.08
N THR A 16 1.26 5.33 5.77
CA THR A 16 1.42 6.24 4.63
C THR A 16 2.69 7.09 4.77
N ASP A 17 2.97 7.60 5.97
CA ASP A 17 4.19 8.36 6.24
C ASP A 17 5.45 7.50 5.99
N LEU A 18 5.47 6.26 6.51
CA LEU A 18 6.58 5.34 6.27
C LEU A 18 6.76 5.05 4.77
N ILE A 19 5.68 4.80 4.03
CA ILE A 19 5.73 4.55 2.59
C ILE A 19 6.33 5.74 1.84
N CYS A 20 5.88 6.96 2.14
CA CYS A 20 6.41 8.17 1.51
C CYS A 20 7.91 8.34 1.76
N ARG A 21 8.39 8.06 2.97
CA ARG A 21 9.82 8.10 3.31
C ARG A 21 10.60 7.03 2.57
N LEU A 22 10.08 5.80 2.51
CA LEU A 22 10.72 4.71 1.77
C LEU A 22 10.81 5.04 0.27
N ILE A 23 9.73 5.56 -0.33
CA ILE A 23 9.73 5.98 -1.74
C ILE A 23 10.82 7.04 -1.97
N SER A 24 10.90 8.06 -1.10
CA SER A 24 11.90 9.13 -1.21
C SER A 24 13.33 8.59 -1.06
N LEU A 25 13.55 7.67 -0.10
CA LEU A 25 14.85 7.03 0.12
C LEU A 25 15.29 6.19 -1.09
N TYR A 26 14.40 5.34 -1.61
CA TYR A 26 14.71 4.48 -2.74
C TYR A 26 14.91 5.26 -4.04
N LYS A 27 14.16 6.36 -4.23
CA LYS A 27 14.39 7.28 -5.35
C LYS A 27 15.83 7.82 -5.36
N LYS A 28 16.37 8.22 -4.18
CA LYS A 28 17.77 8.64 -4.06
C LYS A 28 18.76 7.53 -4.42
N LYS A 29 18.38 6.28 -4.23
CA LYS A 29 19.17 5.09 -4.59
C LYS A 29 18.92 4.62 -6.03
N LYS A 30 18.20 5.38 -6.86
CA LYS A 30 17.84 5.04 -8.25
C LYS A 30 17.04 3.73 -8.38
N ILE A 31 16.28 3.36 -7.34
CA ILE A 31 15.37 2.21 -7.34
C ILE A 31 13.96 2.73 -7.64
N THR A 32 13.32 2.13 -8.63
CA THR A 32 11.97 2.53 -9.10
C THR A 32 10.91 1.86 -8.23
N ILE A 33 10.07 2.68 -7.59
CA ILE A 33 9.02 2.20 -6.69
C ILE A 33 7.65 2.38 -7.29
N GLY A 34 6.84 1.30 -7.28
CA GLY A 34 5.40 1.35 -7.37
C GLY A 34 4.77 1.29 -5.99
N SER A 35 3.57 1.81 -5.83
CA SER A 35 2.82 1.67 -4.59
C SER A 35 1.38 1.29 -4.84
N ILE A 36 0.83 0.41 -3.99
CA ILE A 36 -0.58 0.03 -3.97
C ILE A 36 -1.14 0.43 -2.62
N LYS A 37 -2.27 1.10 -2.61
CA LYS A 37 -3.08 1.34 -1.41
C LYS A 37 -4.38 0.56 -1.54
N HIS A 38 -4.60 -0.39 -0.65
CA HIS A 38 -5.87 -1.10 -0.56
C HIS A 38 -6.84 -0.30 0.33
N SER A 39 -8.02 -0.03 -0.19
CA SER A 39 -9.13 0.56 0.56
C SER A 39 -10.20 -0.49 0.84
N HIS A 40 -10.72 -0.52 2.06
CA HIS A 40 -11.89 -1.33 2.44
C HIS A 40 -13.22 -0.61 2.19
N HIS A 41 -13.16 0.67 1.85
CA HIS A 41 -14.32 1.50 1.55
C HIS A 41 -14.28 1.91 0.08
N ASN A 42 -15.44 2.23 -0.45
CA ASN A 42 -15.52 2.87 -1.76
C ASN A 42 -14.64 4.13 -1.76
N PHE A 43 -13.89 4.30 -2.82
CA PHE A 43 -13.05 5.48 -3.00
C PHE A 43 -13.38 6.11 -4.34
N GLU A 44 -13.38 7.43 -4.37
CA GLU A 44 -13.61 8.21 -5.57
C GLU A 44 -12.27 8.76 -6.07
N ILE A 45 -11.95 8.50 -7.33
CA ILE A 45 -10.80 9.09 -8.03
C ILE A 45 -11.29 10.22 -8.92
N ASP A 46 -12.49 10.06 -9.48
CA ASP A 46 -13.09 10.99 -10.41
C ASP A 46 -14.11 11.88 -9.72
N LYS A 47 -14.37 13.06 -10.31
CA LYS A 47 -15.32 14.01 -9.75
C LYS A 47 -16.64 13.92 -10.50
N LYS A 48 -17.75 13.83 -9.75
CA LYS A 48 -19.11 13.89 -10.28
C LYS A 48 -19.28 15.09 -11.25
N GLY A 49 -19.83 14.82 -12.43
CA GLY A 49 -20.07 15.85 -13.46
C GLY A 49 -18.89 16.10 -14.41
N LYS A 50 -17.78 15.39 -14.29
CA LYS A 50 -16.70 15.39 -15.29
C LYS A 50 -16.96 14.36 -16.38
N ASP A 51 -16.36 14.57 -17.55
CA ASP A 51 -16.59 13.71 -18.72
C ASP A 51 -16.25 12.26 -18.45
N SER A 52 -15.10 12.00 -17.82
CA SER A 52 -14.68 10.66 -17.43
C SER A 52 -15.67 9.98 -16.48
N PHE A 53 -16.21 10.71 -15.51
CA PHE A 53 -17.26 10.21 -14.61
C PHE A 53 -18.53 9.85 -15.40
N ASN A 54 -18.95 10.71 -16.36
CA ASN A 54 -20.12 10.46 -17.19
C ASN A 54 -19.94 9.25 -18.12
N HIS A 55 -18.71 9.02 -18.61
CA HIS A 55 -18.40 7.81 -19.39
C HIS A 55 -18.63 6.52 -18.57
N ILE A 56 -18.14 6.48 -17.33
CA ILE A 56 -18.37 5.35 -16.42
C ILE A 56 -19.86 5.18 -16.11
N LEU A 57 -20.59 6.26 -15.82
CA LEU A 57 -22.04 6.20 -15.58
C LEU A 57 -22.83 5.68 -16.78
N SER A 58 -22.36 5.99 -17.98
CA SER A 58 -22.96 5.53 -19.22
C SER A 58 -22.63 4.07 -19.58
N GLY A 59 -21.87 3.37 -18.72
CA GLY A 59 -21.59 1.95 -18.86
C GLY A 59 -20.19 1.60 -19.39
N SER A 60 -19.27 2.57 -19.51
CA SER A 60 -17.87 2.26 -19.84
C SER A 60 -17.21 1.46 -18.71
N GLU A 61 -16.67 0.28 -19.00
CA GLU A 61 -15.96 -0.54 -18.02
C GLU A 61 -14.60 0.04 -17.65
N GLU A 62 -13.95 0.72 -18.61
CA GLU A 62 -12.63 1.35 -18.39
C GLU A 62 -12.59 2.72 -19.06
N VAL A 63 -12.02 3.71 -18.36
CA VAL A 63 -11.76 5.04 -18.88
C VAL A 63 -10.29 5.40 -18.67
N ILE A 64 -9.63 5.87 -19.70
CA ILE A 64 -8.27 6.41 -19.62
C ILE A 64 -8.33 7.92 -19.82
N ILE A 65 -7.82 8.64 -18.83
CA ILE A 65 -7.58 10.07 -18.91
C ILE A 65 -6.07 10.26 -19.11
N TYR A 66 -5.64 10.95 -20.16
CA TYR A 66 -4.22 11.12 -20.41
C TYR A 66 -3.84 12.50 -20.97
N ASN A 67 -2.60 12.84 -20.75
CA ASN A 67 -1.89 13.91 -21.46
C ASN A 67 -0.44 13.46 -21.74
N GLU A 68 0.37 14.32 -22.35
CA GLU A 68 1.77 14.00 -22.73
C GLU A 68 2.67 13.52 -21.58
N ARG A 69 2.31 13.79 -20.32
CA ARG A 69 3.17 13.51 -19.14
C ARG A 69 2.61 12.47 -18.19
N LYS A 70 1.30 12.25 -18.19
CA LYS A 70 0.63 11.35 -17.25
C LYS A 70 -0.65 10.78 -17.82
N TYR A 71 -1.02 9.62 -17.31
CA TYR A 71 -2.35 9.05 -17.53
C TYR A 71 -2.90 8.43 -16.24
N ALA A 72 -4.22 8.29 -16.20
CA ALA A 72 -4.92 7.53 -15.19
C ALA A 72 -5.86 6.54 -15.89
N LEU A 73 -5.88 5.28 -15.43
CA LEU A 73 -6.84 4.27 -15.83
C LEU A 73 -7.84 4.08 -14.69
N ILE A 74 -9.11 4.28 -14.97
CA ILE A 74 -10.21 3.98 -14.08
C ILE A 74 -10.90 2.74 -14.64
N SER A 75 -10.88 1.64 -13.89
CA SER A 75 -11.55 0.39 -14.27
C SER A 75 -12.58 0.06 -13.20
N ASN A 76 -13.84 -0.03 -13.60
CA ASN A 76 -14.97 -0.34 -12.73
C ASN A 76 -15.60 -1.67 -13.15
N LYS A 77 -15.20 -2.75 -12.51
CA LYS A 77 -15.76 -4.08 -12.75
C LYS A 77 -17.01 -4.28 -11.89
N LEU A 78 -18.17 -3.93 -12.41
CA LEU A 78 -19.43 -3.96 -11.65
C LEU A 78 -19.81 -5.36 -11.14
N ASN A 79 -19.40 -6.43 -11.84
CA ASN A 79 -19.85 -7.80 -11.57
C ASN A 79 -18.71 -8.79 -11.22
N LYS A 80 -17.48 -8.32 -11.01
CA LYS A 80 -16.32 -9.18 -10.69
C LYS A 80 -15.40 -8.50 -9.68
N ASN A 81 -14.92 -9.27 -8.72
CA ASN A 81 -13.86 -8.80 -7.84
C ASN A 81 -12.57 -8.58 -8.65
N ILE A 82 -11.87 -7.50 -8.36
CA ILE A 82 -10.56 -7.21 -8.94
C ILE A 82 -9.53 -8.03 -8.17
N GLU A 83 -8.88 -8.96 -8.86
CA GLU A 83 -7.83 -9.78 -8.26
C GLU A 83 -6.54 -8.97 -8.08
N PHE A 84 -5.86 -9.17 -6.95
CA PHE A 84 -4.61 -8.48 -6.63
C PHE A 84 -3.54 -8.64 -7.72
N ASN A 85 -3.46 -9.82 -8.33
CA ASN A 85 -2.52 -10.10 -9.43
C ASN A 85 -2.82 -9.28 -10.69
N GLU A 86 -4.09 -8.94 -10.95
CA GLU A 86 -4.45 -8.05 -12.06
C GLU A 86 -3.94 -6.63 -11.82
N VAL A 87 -4.05 -6.15 -10.58
CA VAL A 87 -3.53 -4.83 -10.19
C VAL A 87 -2.00 -4.77 -10.35
N ILE A 88 -1.28 -5.81 -9.94
CA ILE A 88 0.17 -5.88 -10.11
C ILE A 88 0.58 -5.82 -11.58
N LYS A 89 -0.17 -6.46 -12.48
CA LYS A 89 0.11 -6.48 -13.93
C LYS A 89 0.00 -5.08 -14.57
N LYS A 90 -0.72 -4.14 -13.95
CA LYS A 90 -0.83 -2.75 -14.45
C LYS A 90 0.45 -1.94 -14.28
N PHE A 91 1.37 -2.36 -13.41
CA PHE A 91 2.67 -1.69 -13.28
C PHE A 91 3.59 -1.97 -14.46
N SER A 92 4.30 -0.96 -14.92
CA SER A 92 5.29 -1.08 -15.98
C SER A 92 6.44 -2.04 -15.59
N LYS A 93 7.12 -2.61 -16.59
CA LYS A 93 8.18 -3.62 -16.38
C LYS A 93 9.39 -3.09 -15.60
N ASN A 94 9.65 -1.80 -15.67
CA ASN A 94 10.79 -1.12 -15.03
C ASN A 94 10.58 -0.75 -13.55
N ILE A 95 9.48 -1.18 -12.92
CA ILE A 95 9.30 -1.06 -11.47
C ILE A 95 10.08 -2.17 -10.78
N ASP A 96 11.03 -1.77 -9.92
CA ASP A 96 11.90 -2.69 -9.17
C ASP A 96 11.22 -3.29 -7.94
N LEU A 97 10.45 -2.46 -7.23
CA LEU A 97 9.78 -2.83 -5.98
C LEU A 97 8.39 -2.22 -5.90
N ILE A 98 7.40 -3.00 -5.48
CA ILE A 98 6.05 -2.52 -5.19
C ILE A 98 5.81 -2.57 -3.68
N LEU A 99 5.51 -1.41 -3.09
CA LEU A 99 5.07 -1.29 -1.70
C LEU A 99 3.56 -1.39 -1.63
N VAL A 100 3.06 -2.29 -0.78
CA VAL A 100 1.61 -2.54 -0.63
C VAL A 100 1.15 -2.04 0.73
N GLU A 101 0.34 -0.97 0.75
CA GLU A 101 -0.30 -0.46 1.97
C GLU A 101 -1.59 -1.23 2.25
N GLY A 102 -1.67 -1.84 3.42
CA GLY A 102 -2.84 -2.64 3.82
C GLY A 102 -2.72 -4.10 3.40
N LEU A 103 -3.84 -4.74 3.04
CA LEU A 103 -3.91 -6.16 2.63
C LEU A 103 -3.17 -7.10 3.61
N LYS A 104 -3.60 -7.06 4.88
CA LYS A 104 -2.98 -7.85 5.97
C LYS A 104 -2.87 -9.35 5.64
N GLY A 105 -3.85 -9.90 4.91
CA GLY A 105 -3.93 -11.32 4.55
C GLY A 105 -2.98 -11.76 3.41
N LEU A 106 -2.29 -10.85 2.71
CA LEU A 106 -1.38 -11.24 1.64
C LEU A 106 -0.21 -12.07 2.16
N ASN A 107 0.16 -13.12 1.40
CA ASN A 107 1.32 -13.96 1.72
C ASN A 107 2.61 -13.36 1.09
N ILE A 108 3.04 -12.20 1.59
CA ILE A 108 4.27 -11.51 1.20
C ILE A 108 5.00 -11.04 2.46
N ASN A 109 6.31 -10.78 2.37
CA ASN A 109 7.05 -10.17 3.48
C ASN A 109 6.49 -8.78 3.80
N LYS A 110 6.38 -8.47 5.11
CA LYS A 110 5.73 -7.25 5.60
C LYS A 110 6.51 -6.59 6.73
N ILE A 111 6.27 -5.29 6.87
CA ILE A 111 6.59 -4.53 8.08
C ILE A 111 5.28 -4.19 8.78
N GLU A 112 5.23 -4.41 10.09
CA GLU A 112 4.15 -3.88 10.92
C GLU A 112 4.51 -2.49 11.43
N VAL A 113 3.59 -1.54 11.20
CA VAL A 113 3.69 -0.18 11.74
C VAL A 113 2.77 -0.06 12.94
N TYR A 114 3.37 0.16 14.11
CA TYR A 114 2.68 0.18 15.39
C TYR A 114 2.84 1.51 16.10
N ARG A 115 1.75 2.04 16.65
CA ARG A 115 1.73 3.22 17.53
C ARG A 115 1.15 2.84 18.88
N THR A 116 1.94 3.06 19.92
CA THR A 116 1.56 2.71 21.31
C THR A 116 0.26 3.39 21.74
N LYS A 117 0.06 4.65 21.34
CA LYS A 117 -1.15 5.42 21.66
C LYS A 117 -2.46 4.82 21.11
N LEU A 118 -2.38 3.99 20.07
CA LEU A 118 -3.57 3.35 19.49
C LEU A 118 -4.05 2.16 20.31
N ASN A 119 -3.24 1.63 21.20
CA ASN A 119 -3.52 0.48 22.07
C ASN A 119 -4.19 -0.71 21.33
N LYS A 120 -3.72 -1.00 20.11
CA LYS A 120 -4.25 -2.07 19.27
C LYS A 120 -3.44 -3.35 19.41
N ILE A 121 -4.04 -4.47 19.00
CA ILE A 121 -3.36 -5.77 18.99
C ILE A 121 -2.18 -5.74 18.01
N LEU A 122 -1.12 -6.47 18.36
CA LEU A 122 0.07 -6.64 17.51
C LEU A 122 -0.20 -7.70 16.44
N LEU A 123 -0.05 -7.33 15.19
CA LEU A 123 -0.38 -8.16 14.03
C LEU A 123 0.65 -9.28 13.81
N PHE A 124 1.94 -9.01 14.10
CA PHE A 124 3.02 -9.97 13.91
C PHE A 124 2.80 -11.29 14.66
N LYS A 125 2.00 -11.28 15.72
CA LYS A 125 1.72 -12.48 16.49
C LYS A 125 1.00 -13.58 15.69
N ASN A 126 0.19 -13.15 14.71
CA ASN A 126 -0.65 -14.03 13.90
C ASN A 126 -0.22 -14.03 12.41
N ASP A 127 0.90 -13.39 12.09
CA ASP A 127 1.41 -13.31 10.72
C ASP A 127 2.93 -13.49 10.66
N LYS A 128 3.36 -14.70 10.32
CA LYS A 128 4.78 -15.09 10.18
C LYS A 128 5.51 -14.34 9.06
N ASN A 129 4.76 -13.66 8.19
CA ASN A 129 5.33 -12.85 7.11
C ASN A 129 5.75 -11.45 7.58
N VAL A 130 5.42 -11.05 8.80
CA VAL A 130 5.97 -9.83 9.39
C VAL A 130 7.43 -10.07 9.71
N LYS A 131 8.31 -9.29 9.07
CA LYS A 131 9.78 -9.42 9.17
C LYS A 131 10.43 -8.30 9.98
N ALA A 132 9.70 -7.22 10.26
CA ALA A 132 10.17 -6.11 11.07
C ALA A 132 9.00 -5.31 11.63
N ILE A 133 9.29 -4.50 12.64
CA ILE A 133 8.32 -3.61 13.28
C ILE A 133 8.87 -2.19 13.27
N VAL A 134 8.06 -1.24 12.82
CA VAL A 134 8.33 0.20 12.99
C VAL A 134 7.39 0.74 14.06
N CYS A 135 7.92 1.31 15.14
CA CYS A 135 7.11 1.83 16.23
C CYS A 135 7.69 3.09 16.87
N ASP A 136 6.84 3.81 17.59
CA ASP A 136 7.26 4.96 18.42
C ASP A 136 7.97 4.51 19.71
N LYS A 137 7.31 3.64 20.48
CA LYS A 137 7.84 3.08 21.74
C LYS A 137 7.61 1.56 21.76
N PRO A 138 8.67 0.74 21.71
CA PRO A 138 8.51 -0.70 21.81
C PRO A 138 8.08 -1.09 23.22
N ASN A 139 7.03 -1.91 23.31
CA ASN A 139 6.61 -2.53 24.58
C ASN A 139 7.31 -3.88 24.80
N LYS A 140 7.14 -4.48 25.99
CA LYS A 140 7.75 -5.77 26.34
C LYS A 140 7.44 -6.88 25.31
N LYS A 141 6.24 -6.89 24.71
CA LYS A 141 5.85 -7.91 23.72
C LYS A 141 6.59 -7.72 22.39
N ILE A 142 6.80 -6.47 21.95
CA ILE A 142 7.57 -6.14 20.75
C ILE A 142 9.03 -6.52 20.96
N ILE A 143 9.61 -6.15 22.10
CA ILE A 143 11.02 -6.46 22.43
C ILE A 143 11.27 -7.97 22.44
N LYS A 144 10.35 -8.76 22.99
CA LYS A 144 10.43 -10.23 23.05
C LYS A 144 10.13 -10.92 21.72
N SER A 145 9.75 -10.19 20.65
CA SER A 145 9.40 -10.82 19.36
C SER A 145 10.59 -11.40 18.61
N GLY A 146 11.80 -10.94 18.90
CA GLY A 146 13.01 -11.28 18.13
C GLY A 146 13.06 -10.60 16.74
N LEU A 147 12.05 -9.82 16.37
CA LEU A 147 12.03 -9.12 15.08
C LEU A 147 12.87 -7.83 15.13
N PRO A 148 13.47 -7.42 14.01
CA PRO A 148 14.09 -6.10 13.89
C PRO A 148 13.09 -5.00 14.22
N ILE A 149 13.50 -4.05 15.06
CA ILE A 149 12.68 -2.93 15.54
C ILE A 149 13.31 -1.62 15.06
N PHE A 150 12.53 -0.81 14.37
CA PHE A 150 12.92 0.52 13.90
C PHE A 150 12.07 1.59 14.57
N LYS A 151 12.68 2.73 14.91
CA LYS A 151 11.97 3.90 15.43
C LYS A 151 11.54 4.80 14.28
N PHE A 152 10.35 5.37 14.39
CA PHE A 152 9.86 6.36 13.41
C PHE A 152 10.80 7.54 13.18
N SER A 153 11.53 7.97 14.18
CA SER A 153 12.49 9.07 14.09
C SER A 153 13.77 8.73 13.31
N LYS A 154 13.96 7.44 12.98
CA LYS A 154 15.18 6.94 12.32
C LYS A 154 14.87 6.22 10.98
N THR A 155 13.63 6.31 10.49
CA THR A 155 13.20 5.75 9.20
C THR A 155 13.06 6.84 8.15
#